data_432ed167efdde54e71028007100f03ec
#
_entry.id   432ed167efdde54e71028007100f03ec
#
_cell.length_a   1.000
_cell.length_b   1.000
_cell.length_c   1.000
_cell.angle_alpha   90.00
_cell.angle_beta   90.00
_cell.angle_gamma   90.00
#
_symmetry.space_group_name_H-M   'P 1'
#
loop_
_entity.id
_entity.type
_entity.pdbx_description
1 polymer ?
#
loop_
_entity_poly.entity_id
_entity_poly.type
_entity_poly.pdbx_seq_one_letter_code
_entity_poly.pdbx_strand_id
1 'polypeptide(L)'
;MISTRLRQTVPLGGGFAAGGFSLLELLVTVVIVGILATTVLATPGRDRERLALEVGLRRLRTGLDRGRMAAQRQGEPCGLALSHRVWQTTTSETLSPCSGASMALQELGASSLQLQSNLPEMLRFTANGLLLDGGLVVLSHPRVSHRLCMVIGLPLGITRSGIYQADPAVAFSSTHCRPRDAA
;
A
#
# COMPACT_ATOMS: atom_id res chain seq x y z
N MET A 1 4.58 52.68 52.52
CA MET A 1 4.20 52.39 51.14
C MET A 1 3.33 51.16 51.16
N ILE A 2 2.05 51.36 50.98
CA ILE A 2 0.99 50.34 51.14
C ILE A 2 0.70 49.74 49.75
N SER A 3 0.97 48.42 49.58
CA SER A 3 0.74 47.71 48.35
C SER A 3 -0.65 47.02 48.43
N THR A 4 -1.59 47.56 47.75
CA THR A 4 -2.98 47.05 47.66
C THR A 4 -3.07 45.93 46.66
N ARG A 5 -3.25 44.69 47.09
CA ARG A 5 -3.57 43.56 46.23
C ARG A 5 -5.03 43.56 45.88
N LEU A 6 -5.35 43.82 44.64
CA LEU A 6 -6.67 43.58 44.06
C LEU A 6 -6.89 42.07 43.86
N ARG A 7 -7.77 41.49 44.65
CA ARG A 7 -8.32 40.15 44.43
C ARG A 7 -9.39 40.25 43.31
N GLN A 8 -9.05 39.76 42.16
CA GLN A 8 -10.10 39.48 41.13
C GLN A 8 -10.78 38.16 41.48
N THR A 9 -12.01 38.24 41.90
CA THR A 9 -12.93 37.08 41.98
C THR A 9 -13.49 36.79 40.60
N VAL A 10 -13.09 35.66 40.02
CA VAL A 10 -13.68 35.11 38.79
C VAL A 10 -14.98 34.43 39.18
N PRO A 11 -16.11 34.80 38.59
CA PRO A 11 -17.35 34.11 38.84
C PRO A 11 -17.37 32.77 38.09
N LEU A 12 -17.20 31.66 38.80
CA LEU A 12 -17.53 30.30 38.34
C LEU A 12 -19.02 30.10 38.39
N GLY A 13 -19.72 30.48 37.33
CA GLY A 13 -21.17 30.33 37.25
C GLY A 13 -21.63 30.05 35.82
N GLY A 14 -21.16 28.92 35.24
CA GLY A 14 -21.75 28.35 34.03
C GLY A 14 -22.37 27.01 34.37
N GLY A 15 -23.54 26.98 34.98
CA GLY A 15 -24.32 25.77 35.12
C GLY A 15 -24.73 25.30 33.74
N PHE A 16 -24.09 24.22 33.24
CA PHE A 16 -24.62 23.48 32.12
C PHE A 16 -25.96 22.90 32.57
N ALA A 17 -27.07 23.52 32.12
CA ALA A 17 -28.36 22.94 32.25
C ALA A 17 -28.32 21.57 31.55
N ALA A 18 -28.44 20.50 32.32
CA ALA A 18 -28.61 19.15 31.81
C ALA A 18 -30.00 19.05 31.20
N GLY A 19 -30.18 19.62 30.00
CA GLY A 19 -31.36 19.44 29.18
C GLY A 19 -31.34 17.99 28.68
N GLY A 20 -32.26 17.17 29.18
CA GLY A 20 -32.47 15.83 28.64
C GLY A 20 -32.86 15.94 27.16
N PHE A 21 -32.34 15.04 26.31
CA PHE A 21 -32.71 14.94 24.91
C PHE A 21 -34.22 14.69 24.78
N SER A 22 -34.88 15.44 23.90
CA SER A 22 -36.29 15.21 23.56
C SER A 22 -36.42 13.86 22.86
N LEU A 23 -37.50 13.12 23.12
CA LEU A 23 -37.77 11.84 22.47
C LEU A 23 -37.80 12.01 20.93
N LEU A 24 -38.29 13.15 20.44
CA LEU A 24 -38.28 13.52 19.02
C LEU A 24 -36.86 13.66 18.48
N GLU A 25 -35.95 14.31 19.23
CA GLU A 25 -34.56 14.51 18.83
C GLU A 25 -33.80 13.17 18.75
N LEU A 26 -34.07 12.27 19.69
CA LEU A 26 -33.50 10.93 19.67
C LEU A 26 -34.01 10.12 18.46
N LEU A 27 -35.28 10.25 18.11
CA LEU A 27 -35.88 9.59 16.97
C LEU A 27 -35.26 10.11 15.67
N VAL A 28 -35.09 11.43 15.52
CA VAL A 28 -34.45 12.04 14.33
C VAL A 28 -32.98 11.62 14.22
N THR A 29 -32.26 11.61 15.32
CA THR A 29 -30.83 11.17 15.29
C THR A 29 -30.68 9.70 14.89
N VAL A 30 -31.52 8.80 15.39
CA VAL A 30 -31.52 7.38 15.00
C VAL A 30 -31.85 7.22 13.52
N VAL A 31 -32.80 7.97 12.97
CA VAL A 31 -33.13 7.94 11.54
C VAL A 31 -31.94 8.42 10.70
N ILE A 32 -31.30 9.52 11.06
CA ILE A 32 -30.11 10.03 10.34
C ILE A 32 -28.96 9.03 10.39
N VAL A 33 -28.67 8.48 11.58
CA VAL A 33 -27.62 7.46 11.73
C VAL A 33 -27.96 6.21 10.92
N GLY A 34 -29.22 5.79 10.91
CA GLY A 34 -29.69 4.66 10.11
C GLY A 34 -29.45 4.86 8.59
N ILE A 35 -29.81 6.05 8.07
CA ILE A 35 -29.57 6.39 6.65
C ILE A 35 -28.07 6.41 6.34
N LEU A 36 -27.24 7.00 7.19
CA LEU A 36 -25.78 7.04 6.99
C LEU A 36 -25.16 5.64 7.06
N ALA A 37 -25.64 4.78 7.96
CA ALA A 37 -25.16 3.41 8.08
C ALA A 37 -25.45 2.57 6.82
N THR A 38 -26.61 2.76 6.18
CA THR A 38 -26.95 2.01 4.95
C THR A 38 -26.06 2.38 3.78
N THR A 39 -25.63 3.64 3.64
CA THR A 39 -24.73 4.08 2.58
C THR A 39 -23.32 3.48 2.71
N VAL A 40 -22.82 3.30 3.93
CA VAL A 40 -21.50 2.69 4.19
C VAL A 40 -21.49 1.19 3.90
N LEU A 41 -22.59 0.48 4.14
CA LEU A 41 -22.70 -0.95 3.88
C LEU A 41 -22.88 -1.29 2.39
N ALA A 42 -23.31 -0.32 1.59
CA ALA A 42 -23.58 -0.50 0.15
C ALA A 42 -22.33 -0.37 -0.73
N THR A 43 -21.12 -0.27 -0.18
CA THR A 43 -19.88 -0.24 -0.99
C THR A 43 -19.74 -1.55 -1.76
N PRO A 44 -19.86 -1.53 -3.10
CA PRO A 44 -19.79 -2.74 -3.91
C PRO A 44 -18.42 -3.40 -3.74
N GLY A 45 -18.40 -4.72 -3.63
CA GLY A 45 -17.19 -5.52 -3.42
C GLY A 45 -16.07 -5.26 -4.45
N ARG A 46 -16.41 -4.71 -5.63
CA ARG A 46 -15.47 -4.31 -6.67
C ARG A 46 -14.46 -3.24 -6.21
N ASP A 47 -14.85 -2.34 -5.31
CA ASP A 47 -13.94 -1.29 -4.82
C ASP A 47 -12.87 -1.88 -3.90
N ARG A 48 -13.22 -2.90 -3.12
CA ARG A 48 -12.27 -3.63 -2.28
C ARG A 48 -11.22 -4.38 -3.12
N GLU A 49 -11.64 -4.94 -4.23
CA GLU A 49 -10.76 -5.70 -5.14
C GLU A 49 -9.83 -4.79 -5.93
N ARG A 50 -10.32 -3.62 -6.37
CA ARG A 50 -9.48 -2.57 -6.95
C ARG A 50 -8.46 -2.07 -5.93
N LEU A 51 -8.90 -1.81 -4.70
CA LEU A 51 -8.01 -1.40 -3.62
C LEU A 51 -6.95 -2.47 -3.31
N ALA A 52 -7.33 -3.75 -3.33
CA ALA A 52 -6.39 -4.86 -3.13
C ALA A 52 -5.28 -4.88 -4.21
N LEU A 53 -5.63 -4.63 -5.49
CA LEU A 53 -4.65 -4.48 -6.56
C LEU A 53 -3.70 -3.31 -6.32
N GLU A 54 -4.23 -2.15 -5.92
CA GLU A 54 -3.41 -0.97 -5.67
C GLU A 54 -2.50 -1.13 -4.46
N VAL A 55 -3.02 -1.72 -3.39
CA VAL A 55 -2.23 -2.05 -2.20
C VAL A 55 -1.13 -3.06 -2.57
N GLY A 56 -1.45 -4.09 -3.36
CA GLY A 56 -0.48 -5.05 -3.87
C GLY A 56 0.65 -4.38 -4.65
N LEU A 57 0.31 -3.45 -5.55
CA LEU A 57 1.30 -2.71 -6.34
C LEU A 57 2.18 -1.80 -5.46
N ARG A 58 1.61 -1.12 -4.47
CA ARG A 58 2.37 -0.31 -3.50
C ARG A 58 3.31 -1.18 -2.67
N ARG A 59 2.85 -2.33 -2.19
CA ARG A 59 3.67 -3.28 -1.44
C ARG A 59 4.79 -3.86 -2.28
N LEU A 60 4.52 -4.10 -3.57
CA LEU A 60 5.55 -4.52 -4.52
C LEU A 60 6.70 -3.49 -4.59
N ARG A 61 6.36 -2.22 -4.76
CA ARG A 61 7.35 -1.12 -4.76
C ARG A 61 8.07 -0.99 -3.42
N THR A 62 7.32 -1.03 -2.33
CA THR A 62 7.90 -0.93 -0.97
C THR A 62 8.90 -2.06 -0.68
N GLY A 63 8.65 -3.28 -1.19
CA GLY A 63 9.59 -4.39 -1.06
C GLY A 63 10.93 -4.12 -1.77
N LEU A 64 10.89 -3.57 -2.98
CA LEU A 64 12.10 -3.15 -3.70
C LEU A 64 12.86 -2.05 -2.95
N ASP A 65 12.15 -1.05 -2.44
CA ASP A 65 12.77 0.04 -1.68
C ASP A 65 13.39 -0.48 -0.37
N ARG A 66 12.74 -1.44 0.28
CA ARG A 66 13.31 -2.12 1.48
C ARG A 66 14.55 -2.94 1.13
N GLY A 67 14.54 -3.67 0.01
CA GLY A 67 15.71 -4.41 -0.47
C GLY A 67 16.90 -3.48 -0.68
N ARG A 68 16.67 -2.35 -1.37
CA ARG A 68 17.69 -1.31 -1.57
C ARG A 68 18.23 -0.76 -0.26
N MET A 69 17.35 -0.38 0.67
CA MET A 69 17.75 0.14 1.98
C MET A 69 18.47 -0.92 2.81
N ALA A 70 18.11 -2.19 2.67
CA ALA A 70 18.80 -3.29 3.35
C ALA A 70 20.23 -3.40 2.87
N ALA A 71 20.47 -3.44 1.54
CA ALA A 71 21.79 -3.48 0.95
C ALA A 71 22.68 -2.30 1.41
N GLN A 72 22.13 -1.09 1.39
CA GLN A 72 22.83 0.12 1.83
C GLN A 72 23.18 0.09 3.33
N ARG A 73 22.25 -0.38 4.17
CA ARG A 73 22.51 -0.50 5.62
C ARG A 73 23.52 -1.58 5.97
N GLN A 74 23.49 -2.69 5.24
CA GLN A 74 24.46 -3.79 5.43
C GLN A 74 25.83 -3.45 4.86
N GLY A 75 25.91 -2.49 3.91
CA GLY A 75 27.15 -2.19 3.19
C GLY A 75 27.63 -3.32 2.29
N GLU A 76 26.77 -4.30 2.02
CA GLU A 76 27.07 -5.51 1.26
C GLU A 76 25.99 -5.79 0.22
N PRO A 77 26.33 -6.45 -0.90
CA PRO A 77 25.35 -6.90 -1.86
C PRO A 77 24.38 -7.90 -1.21
N CYS A 78 23.09 -7.80 -1.53
CA CYS A 78 22.09 -8.72 -1.01
C CYS A 78 21.07 -9.17 -2.06
N GLY A 79 20.41 -10.29 -1.80
CA GLY A 79 19.39 -10.90 -2.64
C GLY A 79 17.99 -10.83 -2.06
N LEU A 80 16.99 -10.57 -2.94
CA LEU A 80 15.58 -10.56 -2.63
C LEU A 80 14.80 -11.30 -3.72
N ALA A 81 13.95 -12.24 -3.36
CA ALA A 81 13.12 -12.98 -4.31
C ALA A 81 11.65 -12.57 -4.22
N LEU A 82 10.96 -12.61 -5.35
CA LEU A 82 9.51 -12.47 -5.40
C LEU A 82 8.90 -13.84 -5.72
N SER A 83 8.40 -14.52 -4.69
CA SER A 83 7.79 -15.84 -4.80
C SER A 83 6.43 -15.87 -4.14
N HIS A 84 5.46 -16.54 -4.77
CA HIS A 84 4.10 -16.70 -4.22
C HIS A 84 3.46 -15.42 -3.68
N ARG A 85 3.67 -14.28 -4.34
CA ARG A 85 3.15 -12.96 -3.93
C ARG A 85 3.74 -12.43 -2.61
N VAL A 86 4.93 -12.90 -2.29
CA VAL A 86 5.67 -12.47 -1.10
C VAL A 86 7.09 -12.10 -1.52
N TRP A 87 7.58 -10.96 -1.06
CA TRP A 87 9.00 -10.67 -1.06
C TRP A 87 9.66 -11.50 0.02
N GLN A 88 10.59 -12.34 -0.37
CA GLN A 88 11.32 -13.24 0.52
C GLN A 88 12.80 -12.91 0.48
N THR A 89 13.41 -12.91 1.65
CA THR A 89 14.86 -12.88 1.76
C THR A 89 15.39 -14.26 1.40
N THR A 90 16.23 -14.33 0.38
CA THR A 90 16.85 -15.58 -0.07
C THR A 90 18.31 -15.63 0.36
N THR A 91 18.71 -16.76 0.89
CA THR A 91 20.12 -17.09 1.08
C THR A 91 20.64 -17.80 -0.16
N SER A 92 21.70 -17.26 -0.76
CA SER A 92 22.50 -17.93 -1.77
C SER A 92 23.90 -18.15 -1.22
N GLU A 93 24.63 -19.10 -1.75
CA GLU A 93 26.05 -19.29 -1.37
C GLU A 93 26.91 -18.04 -1.60
N THR A 94 26.46 -17.14 -2.49
CA THR A 94 27.24 -15.97 -2.94
C THR A 94 26.64 -14.63 -2.49
N LEU A 95 25.41 -14.60 -1.95
CA LEU A 95 24.73 -13.35 -1.62
C LEU A 95 24.03 -13.44 -0.26
N SER A 96 24.27 -12.44 0.57
CA SER A 96 23.56 -12.26 1.83
C SER A 96 22.07 -11.96 1.59
N PRO A 97 21.16 -12.34 2.51
CA PRO A 97 19.74 -11.97 2.41
C PRO A 97 19.57 -10.47 2.66
N CYS A 98 18.67 -9.80 1.95
CA CYS A 98 18.29 -8.41 2.23
C CYS A 98 17.44 -8.35 3.51
N SER A 99 18.10 -8.22 4.66
CA SER A 99 17.46 -8.30 5.98
C SER A 99 16.34 -7.27 6.17
N GLY A 100 15.16 -7.73 6.60
CA GLY A 100 13.99 -6.87 6.85
C GLY A 100 13.22 -6.44 5.59
N ALA A 101 13.57 -6.97 4.41
CA ALA A 101 12.87 -6.67 3.16
C ALA A 101 11.68 -7.60 2.89
N SER A 102 11.52 -8.67 3.66
CA SER A 102 10.40 -9.61 3.50
C SER A 102 9.05 -8.91 3.70
N MET A 103 8.12 -9.13 2.76
CA MET A 103 6.78 -8.54 2.81
C MET A 103 5.80 -9.29 1.92
N ALA A 104 4.63 -9.61 2.44
CA ALA A 104 3.52 -10.12 1.65
C ALA A 104 2.87 -8.99 0.83
N LEU A 105 2.56 -9.25 -0.44
CA LEU A 105 1.84 -8.30 -1.30
C LEU A 105 0.37 -8.17 -0.92
N GLN A 106 -0.15 -9.15 -0.20
CA GLN A 106 -1.55 -9.29 0.17
C GLN A 106 -1.65 -9.67 1.65
N GLU A 107 -2.72 -9.23 2.32
CA GLU A 107 -3.02 -9.69 3.68
C GLU A 107 -3.49 -11.14 3.68
N LEU A 108 -3.21 -11.85 4.77
CA LEU A 108 -3.66 -13.21 4.99
C LEU A 108 -5.20 -13.26 4.92
N GLY A 109 -5.73 -14.07 4.02
CA GLY A 109 -7.18 -14.22 3.84
C GLY A 109 -7.81 -13.43 2.69
N ALA A 110 -7.12 -12.45 2.08
CA ALA A 110 -7.58 -11.79 0.86
C ALA A 110 -7.18 -12.67 -0.35
N SER A 111 -8.06 -13.54 -0.77
CA SER A 111 -7.83 -14.46 -1.89
C SER A 111 -7.98 -13.78 -3.22
N SER A 112 -7.14 -14.09 -4.15
CA SER A 112 -7.24 -13.99 -5.61
C SER A 112 -6.40 -12.95 -6.34
N LEU A 113 -5.47 -12.25 -5.68
CA LEU A 113 -4.46 -11.49 -6.41
C LEU A 113 -3.58 -12.45 -7.22
N GLN A 114 -3.57 -12.30 -8.53
CA GLN A 114 -2.70 -13.06 -9.42
C GLN A 114 -1.49 -12.21 -9.77
N LEU A 115 -0.32 -12.85 -9.80
CA LEU A 115 0.94 -12.22 -10.11
C LEU A 115 1.61 -12.97 -11.25
N GLN A 116 2.01 -12.24 -12.28
CA GLN A 116 2.88 -12.71 -13.35
C GLN A 116 4.10 -11.80 -13.44
N SER A 117 5.28 -12.36 -13.60
CA SER A 117 6.51 -11.59 -13.71
C SER A 117 7.55 -12.30 -14.57
N ASN A 118 8.44 -11.52 -15.19
CA ASN A 118 9.66 -12.00 -15.82
C ASN A 118 10.91 -11.62 -15.03
N LEU A 119 10.75 -11.31 -13.75
CA LEU A 119 11.88 -11.10 -12.86
C LEU A 119 12.65 -12.42 -12.71
N PRO A 120 13.98 -12.36 -12.54
CA PRO A 120 14.73 -13.53 -12.15
C PRO A 120 14.28 -14.06 -10.78
N GLU A 121 14.62 -15.30 -10.48
CA GLU A 121 14.29 -15.92 -9.19
C GLU A 121 14.79 -15.08 -8.01
N MET A 122 15.91 -14.39 -8.18
CA MET A 122 16.50 -13.52 -7.19
C MET A 122 16.93 -12.19 -7.80
N LEU A 123 16.40 -11.11 -7.27
CA LEU A 123 16.85 -9.75 -7.56
C LEU A 123 18.08 -9.42 -6.72
N ARG A 124 19.11 -8.90 -7.36
CA ARG A 124 20.40 -8.60 -6.74
C ARG A 124 20.57 -7.10 -6.56
N PHE A 125 20.89 -6.69 -5.34
CA PHE A 125 21.22 -5.32 -5.00
C PHE A 125 22.71 -5.21 -4.70
N THR A 126 23.35 -4.17 -5.21
CA THR A 126 24.74 -3.83 -4.83
C THR A 126 24.75 -3.18 -3.44
N ALA A 127 25.92 -3.12 -2.80
CA ALA A 127 26.11 -2.43 -1.52
C ALA A 127 25.61 -0.97 -1.53
N ASN A 128 25.68 -0.30 -2.68
CA ASN A 128 25.17 1.07 -2.87
C ASN A 128 23.67 1.12 -3.17
N GLY A 129 22.97 -0.02 -3.15
CA GLY A 129 21.54 -0.10 -3.42
C GLY A 129 21.15 -0.02 -4.91
N LEU A 130 22.10 -0.19 -5.83
CA LEU A 130 21.78 -0.32 -7.25
C LEU A 130 21.21 -1.70 -7.53
N LEU A 131 20.23 -1.77 -8.42
CA LEU A 131 19.60 -3.02 -8.84
C LEU A 131 20.30 -3.56 -10.09
N LEU A 132 20.69 -4.83 -10.05
CA LEU A 132 21.34 -5.49 -11.18
C LEU A 132 20.36 -6.18 -12.13
N ASP A 133 19.14 -6.43 -11.64
CA ASP A 133 18.12 -7.18 -12.35
C ASP A 133 16.86 -6.33 -12.46
N GLY A 134 16.27 -6.26 -13.64
CA GLY A 134 15.04 -5.54 -13.91
C GLY A 134 13.99 -6.44 -14.55
N GLY A 135 12.83 -5.89 -14.80
CA GLY A 135 11.77 -6.63 -15.47
C GLY A 135 10.39 -6.00 -15.32
N LEU A 136 9.40 -6.79 -15.63
CA LEU A 136 7.98 -6.44 -15.60
C LEU A 136 7.25 -7.34 -14.61
N VAL A 137 6.39 -6.73 -13.81
CA VAL A 137 5.42 -7.43 -12.96
C VAL A 137 4.02 -6.97 -13.32
N VAL A 138 3.11 -7.91 -13.48
CA VAL A 138 1.69 -7.67 -13.74
C VAL A 138 0.87 -8.27 -12.61
N LEU A 139 0.01 -7.44 -12.03
CA LEU A 139 -0.96 -7.83 -11.00
C LEU A 139 -2.35 -7.82 -11.61
N SER A 140 -3.12 -8.89 -11.39
CA SER A 140 -4.50 -9.01 -11.82
C SER A 140 -5.37 -9.59 -10.71
N HIS A 141 -6.68 -9.38 -10.85
CA HIS A 141 -7.69 -9.91 -9.95
C HIS A 141 -8.87 -10.41 -10.77
N PRO A 142 -9.43 -11.62 -10.53
CA PRO A 142 -10.47 -12.21 -11.39
C PRO A 142 -11.73 -11.35 -11.55
N ARG A 143 -12.06 -10.55 -10.54
CA ARG A 143 -13.26 -9.69 -10.53
C ARG A 143 -12.99 -8.25 -10.96
N VAL A 144 -11.76 -7.91 -11.37
CA VAL A 144 -11.37 -6.57 -11.83
C VAL A 144 -10.91 -6.66 -13.27
N SER A 145 -11.50 -5.86 -14.14
CA SER A 145 -11.24 -5.91 -15.59
C SER A 145 -9.87 -5.36 -15.98
N HIS A 146 -9.30 -4.43 -15.20
CA HIS A 146 -7.99 -3.86 -15.48
C HIS A 146 -6.89 -4.59 -14.72
N ARG A 147 -5.73 -4.69 -15.35
CA ARG A 147 -4.51 -5.25 -14.77
C ARG A 147 -3.53 -4.13 -14.47
N LEU A 148 -2.88 -4.18 -13.32
CA LEU A 148 -1.83 -3.23 -12.97
C LEU A 148 -0.47 -3.79 -13.33
N CYS A 149 0.43 -2.93 -13.78
CA CYS A 149 1.79 -3.31 -14.13
C CYS A 149 2.82 -2.41 -13.43
N MET A 150 3.98 -2.98 -13.20
CA MET A 150 5.17 -2.27 -12.74
C MET A 150 6.38 -2.72 -13.54
N VAL A 151 7.04 -1.76 -14.19
CA VAL A 151 8.32 -1.96 -14.87
C VAL A 151 9.43 -1.49 -13.96
N ILE A 152 10.45 -2.32 -13.79
CA ILE A 152 11.64 -2.04 -12.99
C ILE A 152 12.78 -1.76 -13.95
N GLY A 153 13.23 -0.50 -13.99
CA GLY A 153 14.32 -0.05 -14.86
C GLY A 153 15.67 -0.12 -14.18
N LEU A 154 16.69 -0.45 -14.95
CA LEU A 154 18.08 -0.54 -14.50
C LEU A 154 18.87 0.76 -14.78
N PRO A 155 19.96 1.02 -14.06
CA PRO A 155 20.48 0.31 -12.86
C PRO A 155 19.88 0.85 -11.55
N LEU A 156 19.18 1.98 -11.62
CA LEU A 156 18.66 2.69 -10.45
C LEU A 156 17.44 2.01 -9.82
N GLY A 157 16.89 0.97 -10.46
CA GLY A 157 15.65 0.33 -9.99
C GLY A 157 14.47 1.29 -9.93
N ILE A 158 14.44 2.28 -10.83
CA ILE A 158 13.30 3.20 -10.94
C ILE A 158 12.11 2.41 -11.40
N THR A 159 11.01 2.53 -10.68
CA THR A 159 9.77 1.84 -11.00
C THR A 159 8.82 2.75 -11.75
N ARG A 160 8.29 2.26 -12.87
CA ARG A 160 7.16 2.87 -13.58
C ARG A 160 5.95 1.97 -13.44
N SER A 161 4.84 2.50 -12.96
CA SER A 161 3.58 1.78 -12.81
C SER A 161 2.52 2.28 -13.79
N GLY A 162 1.58 1.41 -14.12
CA GLY A 162 0.52 1.75 -15.06
C GLY A 162 -0.54 0.65 -15.16
N ILE A 163 -1.30 0.72 -16.25
CA ILE A 163 -2.30 -0.30 -16.62
C ILE A 163 -1.70 -1.15 -17.74
N TYR A 164 -1.84 -2.47 -17.60
CA TYR A 164 -1.41 -3.44 -18.60
C TYR A 164 -2.52 -3.65 -19.62
N GLN A 165 -2.25 -3.31 -20.88
CA GLN A 165 -3.26 -3.27 -21.94
C GLN A 165 -3.40 -4.59 -22.71
N ALA A 166 -2.41 -5.48 -22.65
CA ALA A 166 -2.45 -6.78 -23.34
C ALA A 166 -2.86 -7.91 -22.39
N ASP A 167 -3.09 -9.11 -22.94
CA ASP A 167 -3.17 -10.32 -22.13
C ASP A 167 -1.74 -10.78 -21.81
N PRO A 168 -1.34 -10.84 -20.53
CA PRO A 168 0.01 -11.23 -20.16
C PRO A 168 0.33 -12.70 -20.48
N ALA A 169 -0.69 -13.54 -20.73
CA ALA A 169 -0.50 -14.91 -21.20
C ALA A 169 -0.08 -14.98 -22.68
N VAL A 170 -0.47 -13.98 -23.49
CA VAL A 170 -0.18 -13.92 -24.92
C VAL A 170 1.02 -13.03 -25.23
N ALA A 171 1.10 -11.87 -24.58
CA ALA A 171 2.17 -10.89 -24.82
C ALA A 171 2.67 -10.31 -23.52
N PHE A 172 3.85 -10.73 -23.06
CA PHE A 172 4.47 -10.23 -21.83
C PHE A 172 5.61 -9.26 -22.16
N SER A 173 5.25 -7.97 -22.31
CA SER A 173 6.20 -6.92 -22.65
C SER A 173 5.95 -5.62 -21.89
N SER A 174 7.02 -4.94 -21.52
CA SER A 174 6.95 -3.63 -20.84
C SER A 174 6.33 -2.52 -21.71
N THR A 175 6.25 -2.70 -23.03
CA THR A 175 5.59 -1.77 -23.96
C THR A 175 4.08 -1.69 -23.74
N HIS A 176 3.46 -2.74 -23.21
CA HIS A 176 2.04 -2.78 -22.87
C HIS A 176 1.70 -2.18 -21.50
N CYS A 177 2.72 -1.79 -20.72
CA CYS A 177 2.53 -1.11 -19.45
C CYS A 177 2.44 0.40 -19.69
N ARG A 178 1.21 0.92 -19.79
CA ARG A 178 0.94 2.35 -20.04
C ARG A 178 0.71 3.12 -18.75
N PRO A 179 1.24 4.35 -18.62
CA PRO A 179 0.93 5.22 -17.48
C PRO A 179 -0.58 5.45 -17.35
N ARG A 180 -1.07 5.66 -16.15
CA ARG A 180 -2.50 5.94 -15.90
C ARG A 180 -2.94 7.29 -16.46
N ASP A 181 -2.03 8.26 -16.54
CA ASP A 181 -2.30 9.64 -16.97
C ASP A 181 -2.20 9.82 -18.50
N ALA A 182 -2.06 8.72 -19.25
CA ALA A 182 -1.94 8.72 -20.72
C ALA A 182 -3.28 8.41 -21.43
N ALA A 183 -4.43 8.69 -20.77
CA ALA A 183 -5.78 8.55 -21.34
C ALA A 183 -6.41 9.92 -21.59
#